data_70b58bd61fe112a0a0de8d028c3ef519
#
_entry.id   70b58bd61fe112a0a0de8d028c3ef519
#
_cell.length_a   1.000
_cell.length_b   1.000
_cell.length_c   1.000
_cell.angle_alpha   90.00
_cell.angle_beta   90.00
_cell.angle_gamma   90.00
#
_symmetry.space_group_name_H-M   'P 1'
#
loop_
_entity.id
_entity.type
_entity.pdbx_description
1 polymer ?
#
loop_
_entity_poly.entity_id
_entity_poly.type
_entity_poly.pdbx_seq_one_letter_code
_entity_poly.pdbx_strand_id
1 'polypeptide(L)'
;MSRLIQLMKKKLYPEEMEILYEVGDFTDEILERDFEAKDGKWYVDSEGWLVGENRKCSAAMCITKEFYKGPILVEFDAATVAPATRDINVTIHGSWDEERNTRANGYVFGLNGFWEGRIGFEKSPSYDTVILTQLFNFVPGEVYHITVGSLPIAPGVIKVFIAVNDIVCLEFKDSHPLDTENYGYVGLEAFCTRVKHKNLKIRRMEVVEDPKTYTPEF
;
A
#
# COMPACT_ATOMS: atom_id res chain seq x y z
N MET A 1 -24.91 -4.48 -1.29
CA MET A 1 -24.45 -3.60 -0.19
C MET A 1 -23.05 -3.14 -0.56
N SER A 2 -22.76 -1.85 -0.47
CA SER A 2 -21.40 -1.35 -0.66
C SER A 2 -20.47 -1.98 0.39
N ARG A 3 -19.25 -2.29 0.00
CA ARG A 3 -18.21 -2.76 0.91
C ARG A 3 -17.91 -1.65 1.94
N LEU A 4 -17.74 -2.03 3.21
CA LEU A 4 -17.46 -1.10 4.30
C LEU A 4 -16.09 -1.39 4.91
N ILE A 5 -15.23 -0.39 4.97
CA ILE A 5 -14.01 -0.42 5.79
C ILE A 5 -14.26 0.49 7.00
N GLN A 6 -14.21 -0.07 8.19
CA GLN A 6 -14.46 0.64 9.45
C GLN A 6 -13.13 1.06 10.06
N LEU A 7 -12.84 2.36 10.05
CA LEU A 7 -11.76 2.99 10.81
C LEU A 7 -12.27 3.53 12.13
N MET A 8 -11.36 3.87 13.03
CA MET A 8 -11.72 4.57 14.26
C MET A 8 -12.37 5.92 13.92
N LYS A 9 -13.65 6.05 14.27
CA LYS A 9 -14.52 7.24 14.06
C LYS A 9 -14.81 7.57 12.59
N LYS A 10 -14.52 6.70 11.63
CA LYS A 10 -14.75 6.95 10.22
C LYS A 10 -15.17 5.68 9.49
N LYS A 11 -16.01 5.83 8.48
CA LYS A 11 -16.41 4.78 7.53
C LYS A 11 -15.95 5.12 6.14
N LEU A 12 -15.52 4.11 5.43
CA LEU A 12 -15.13 4.19 4.04
C LEU A 12 -16.03 3.27 3.22
N TYR A 13 -16.52 3.78 2.10
CA TYR A 13 -17.27 3.02 1.10
C TYR A 13 -16.51 3.08 -0.22
N PRO A 14 -15.53 2.19 -0.45
CA PRO A 14 -14.64 2.30 -1.61
C PRO A 14 -15.36 2.38 -2.94
N GLU A 15 -16.45 1.62 -3.13
CA GLU A 15 -17.21 1.63 -4.39
C GLU A 15 -17.90 2.96 -4.69
N GLU A 16 -18.04 3.85 -3.71
CA GLU A 16 -18.66 5.18 -3.86
C GLU A 16 -17.61 6.27 -4.16
N MET A 17 -16.31 5.96 -4.05
CA MET A 17 -15.21 6.91 -4.26
C MET A 17 -14.86 7.06 -5.75
N GLU A 18 -14.43 8.26 -6.13
CA GLU A 18 -13.88 8.54 -7.47
C GLU A 18 -12.67 7.64 -7.76
N ILE A 19 -12.70 6.95 -8.90
CA ILE A 19 -11.57 6.17 -9.40
C ILE A 19 -10.60 7.12 -10.13
N LEU A 20 -9.37 7.19 -9.65
CA LEU A 20 -8.29 7.95 -10.29
C LEU A 20 -7.50 7.06 -11.25
N TYR A 21 -7.34 5.78 -10.92
CA TYR A 21 -6.69 4.78 -11.76
C TYR A 21 -7.24 3.40 -11.47
N GLU A 22 -7.37 2.57 -12.51
CA GLU A 22 -7.80 1.18 -12.37
C GLU A 22 -7.13 0.31 -13.43
N VAL A 23 -6.63 -0.84 -12.99
CA VAL A 23 -6.18 -1.94 -13.84
C VAL A 23 -6.57 -3.27 -13.20
N GLY A 24 -7.26 -4.12 -13.95
CA GLY A 24 -7.56 -5.50 -13.54
C GLY A 24 -6.36 -6.39 -13.83
N ASP A 25 -6.31 -6.91 -15.06
CA ASP A 25 -5.18 -7.68 -15.58
C ASP A 25 -4.11 -6.72 -16.11
N PHE A 26 -2.87 -6.90 -15.68
CA PHE A 26 -1.74 -6.19 -16.26
C PHE A 26 -1.40 -6.76 -17.64
N THR A 27 -0.89 -5.91 -18.51
CA THR A 27 -0.27 -6.26 -19.79
C THR A 27 1.07 -5.55 -19.92
N ASP A 28 1.94 -6.03 -20.81
CA ASP A 28 3.22 -5.36 -21.06
C ASP A 28 2.99 -3.91 -21.54
N GLU A 29 1.94 -3.66 -22.32
CA GLU A 29 1.55 -2.31 -22.77
C GLU A 29 1.17 -1.39 -21.60
N ILE A 30 0.37 -1.89 -20.65
CA ILE A 30 0.00 -1.12 -19.45
C ILE A 30 1.24 -0.86 -18.59
N LEU A 31 2.10 -1.88 -18.42
CA LEU A 31 3.33 -1.73 -17.65
C LEU A 31 4.24 -0.67 -18.27
N GLU A 32 4.45 -0.70 -19.57
CA GLU A 32 5.26 0.29 -20.28
C GLU A 32 4.65 1.69 -20.26
N ARG A 33 3.34 1.81 -20.40
CA ARG A 33 2.65 3.11 -20.47
C ARG A 33 2.56 3.80 -19.12
N ASP A 34 2.15 3.07 -18.07
CA ASP A 34 1.70 3.65 -16.80
C ASP A 34 2.70 3.50 -15.65
N PHE A 35 3.68 2.61 -15.78
CA PHE A 35 4.60 2.28 -14.71
C PHE A 35 6.06 2.44 -15.09
N GLU A 36 6.90 2.58 -14.07
CA GLU A 36 8.36 2.56 -14.19
C GLU A 36 8.95 1.60 -13.17
N ALA A 37 9.74 0.65 -13.66
CA ALA A 37 10.48 -0.28 -12.80
C ALA A 37 11.73 0.41 -12.22
N LYS A 38 11.81 0.45 -10.90
CA LYS A 38 12.95 0.98 -10.14
C LYS A 38 13.61 -0.17 -9.38
N ASP A 39 14.70 -0.67 -9.92
CA ASP A 39 15.43 -1.89 -9.49
C ASP A 39 14.54 -3.16 -9.53
N GLY A 40 15.17 -4.34 -9.36
CA GLY A 40 14.51 -5.63 -9.45
C GLY A 40 14.11 -6.03 -10.86
N LYS A 41 13.39 -7.14 -10.95
CA LYS A 41 12.84 -7.65 -12.20
C LYS A 41 11.32 -7.59 -12.14
N TRP A 42 10.71 -6.89 -13.10
CA TRP A 42 9.27 -6.74 -13.21
C TRP A 42 8.81 -7.26 -14.58
N TYR A 43 7.72 -8.03 -14.59
CA TYR A 43 7.15 -8.58 -15.81
C TYR A 43 5.68 -8.98 -15.57
N VAL A 44 4.93 -9.13 -16.65
CA VAL A 44 3.56 -9.64 -16.61
C VAL A 44 3.57 -11.12 -16.91
N ASP A 45 2.89 -11.92 -16.11
CA ASP A 45 2.74 -13.35 -16.38
C ASP A 45 1.54 -13.65 -17.32
N SER A 46 1.41 -14.91 -17.72
CA SER A 46 0.36 -15.35 -18.63
C SER A 46 -1.08 -15.24 -18.08
N GLU A 47 -1.22 -15.00 -16.78
CA GLU A 47 -2.50 -14.82 -16.09
C GLU A 47 -2.82 -13.34 -15.85
N GLY A 48 -2.00 -12.42 -16.34
CA GLY A 48 -2.17 -10.97 -16.16
C GLY A 48 -1.75 -10.45 -14.79
N TRP A 49 -0.91 -11.16 -14.06
CA TRP A 49 -0.31 -10.65 -12.83
C TRP A 49 0.97 -9.88 -13.12
N LEU A 50 1.13 -8.72 -12.51
CA LEU A 50 2.42 -8.04 -12.44
C LEU A 50 3.28 -8.72 -11.39
N VAL A 51 4.36 -9.35 -11.82
CA VAL A 51 5.29 -10.07 -10.95
C VAL A 51 6.55 -9.24 -10.72
N GLY A 52 6.86 -9.02 -9.44
CA GLY A 52 8.10 -8.41 -8.98
C GLY A 52 9.03 -9.46 -8.35
N GLU A 53 10.29 -9.47 -8.74
CA GLU A 53 11.32 -10.33 -8.14
C GLU A 53 12.53 -9.49 -7.75
N ASN A 54 12.92 -9.59 -6.48
CA ASN A 54 14.15 -9.01 -5.97
C ASN A 54 14.79 -9.95 -4.96
N ARG A 55 16.04 -10.33 -5.22
CA ARG A 55 16.84 -11.19 -4.33
C ARG A 55 17.72 -10.41 -3.37
N LYS A 56 17.77 -9.08 -3.55
CA LYS A 56 18.54 -8.20 -2.66
C LYS A 56 17.65 -7.74 -1.53
N CYS A 57 18.21 -7.48 -0.36
CA CYS A 57 17.52 -6.81 0.76
C CYS A 57 17.56 -5.28 0.56
N SER A 58 16.90 -4.83 -0.50
CA SER A 58 16.73 -3.43 -0.87
C SER A 58 15.35 -3.25 -1.49
N ALA A 59 14.83 -2.04 -1.50
CA ALA A 59 13.59 -1.72 -2.18
C ALA A 59 13.76 -1.91 -3.70
N ALA A 60 12.93 -2.76 -4.30
CA ALA A 60 12.74 -2.82 -5.74
C ALA A 60 11.27 -2.55 -6.00
N MET A 61 10.98 -1.53 -6.80
CA MET A 61 9.63 -0.99 -6.93
C MET A 61 9.21 -0.91 -8.39
N CYS A 62 7.92 -1.12 -8.63
CA CYS A 62 7.23 -0.73 -9.84
C CYS A 62 6.33 0.45 -9.48
N ILE A 63 6.73 1.65 -9.85
CA ILE A 63 6.06 2.90 -9.47
C ILE A 63 5.15 3.40 -10.58
N THR A 64 4.05 4.05 -10.22
CA THR A 64 3.22 4.75 -11.18
C THR A 64 3.97 5.95 -11.75
N LYS A 65 3.87 6.19 -13.06
CA LYS A 65 4.43 7.40 -13.69
C LYS A 65 3.62 8.64 -13.31
N GLU A 66 2.32 8.48 -13.10
CA GLU A 66 1.46 9.55 -12.63
C GLU A 66 1.53 9.66 -11.10
N PHE A 67 1.43 10.89 -10.60
CA PHE A 67 1.39 11.21 -9.17
C PHE A 67 -0.05 11.40 -8.71
N TYR A 68 -0.40 10.73 -7.60
CA TYR A 68 -1.70 10.81 -6.95
C TYR A 68 -1.59 11.60 -5.66
N LYS A 69 -1.97 12.88 -5.73
CA LYS A 69 -1.81 13.85 -4.64
C LYS A 69 -3.02 13.88 -3.71
N GLY A 70 -2.78 14.29 -2.47
CA GLY A 70 -3.82 14.44 -1.45
C GLY A 70 -4.32 13.10 -0.89
N PRO A 71 -5.52 13.05 -0.32
CA PRO A 71 -6.06 11.82 0.26
C PRO A 71 -6.31 10.74 -0.79
N ILE A 72 -5.71 9.57 -0.63
CA ILE A 72 -5.90 8.43 -1.55
C ILE A 72 -6.18 7.12 -0.81
N LEU A 73 -6.93 6.26 -1.49
CA LEU A 73 -7.13 4.86 -1.18
C LEU A 73 -6.51 4.02 -2.30
N VAL A 74 -5.68 3.06 -1.96
CA VAL A 74 -5.06 2.13 -2.89
C VAL A 74 -5.47 0.72 -2.53
N GLU A 75 -6.00 -0.01 -3.49
CA GLU A 75 -6.47 -1.39 -3.35
C GLU A 75 -5.82 -2.27 -4.40
N PHE A 76 -5.45 -3.48 -4.03
CA PHE A 76 -4.91 -4.46 -4.96
C PHE A 76 -4.96 -5.87 -4.37
N ASP A 77 -4.91 -6.86 -5.23
CA ASP A 77 -4.71 -8.24 -4.83
C ASP A 77 -3.24 -8.60 -4.98
N ALA A 78 -2.70 -9.35 -4.00
CA ALA A 78 -1.31 -9.78 -4.05
C ALA A 78 -1.11 -11.16 -3.42
N ALA A 79 -0.08 -11.85 -3.89
CA ALA A 79 0.37 -13.12 -3.35
C ALA A 79 1.89 -13.25 -3.50
N THR A 80 2.52 -13.97 -2.57
CA THR A 80 3.91 -14.41 -2.78
C THR A 80 3.97 -15.50 -3.85
N VAL A 81 5.07 -15.57 -4.57
CA VAL A 81 5.34 -16.59 -5.60
C VAL A 81 6.52 -17.45 -5.16
N ALA A 82 6.31 -18.77 -5.11
CA ALA A 82 7.36 -19.71 -4.70
C ALA A 82 8.71 -19.46 -5.42
N PRO A 83 9.83 -19.55 -4.73
CA PRO A 83 10.02 -20.03 -3.35
C PRO A 83 9.85 -18.97 -2.25
N ALA A 84 9.42 -17.75 -2.59
CA ALA A 84 9.19 -16.71 -1.61
C ALA A 84 8.00 -17.04 -0.68
N THR A 85 8.17 -16.80 0.60
CA THR A 85 7.21 -17.14 1.64
C THR A 85 6.72 -15.93 2.44
N ARG A 86 7.16 -14.72 2.06
CA ARG A 86 6.87 -13.49 2.82
C ARG A 86 7.05 -12.25 1.96
N ASP A 87 6.63 -11.12 2.50
CA ASP A 87 6.98 -9.76 2.09
C ASP A 87 6.18 -9.25 0.89
N ILE A 88 4.98 -8.78 1.19
CA ILE A 88 4.14 -8.03 0.24
C ILE A 88 4.11 -6.59 0.71
N ASN A 89 4.69 -5.68 -0.07
CA ASN A 89 4.80 -4.27 0.29
C ASN A 89 4.17 -3.35 -0.75
N VAL A 90 3.70 -2.21 -0.27
CA VAL A 90 3.22 -1.09 -1.09
C VAL A 90 3.62 0.23 -0.49
N THR A 91 4.01 1.17 -1.33
CA THR A 91 4.33 2.55 -0.93
C THR A 91 3.31 3.52 -1.53
N ILE A 92 2.82 4.45 -0.73
CA ILE A 92 2.00 5.58 -1.19
C ILE A 92 2.67 6.90 -0.83
N HIS A 93 2.34 7.98 -1.57
CA HIS A 93 3.01 9.28 -1.46
C HIS A 93 4.52 9.16 -1.56
N GLY A 94 4.96 8.33 -2.49
CA GLY A 94 6.36 7.99 -2.66
C GLY A 94 7.13 8.99 -3.52
N SER A 95 8.46 8.98 -3.32
CA SER A 95 9.44 9.55 -4.24
C SER A 95 10.66 8.62 -4.33
N TRP A 96 11.40 8.73 -5.43
CA TRP A 96 12.60 7.93 -5.69
C TRP A 96 13.83 8.82 -5.73
N ASP A 97 14.91 8.38 -5.12
CA ASP A 97 16.22 9.02 -5.19
C ASP A 97 17.01 8.35 -6.31
N GLU A 98 17.11 9.02 -7.45
CA GLU A 98 17.80 8.49 -8.64
C GLU A 98 19.31 8.33 -8.41
N GLU A 99 19.92 9.20 -7.61
CA GLU A 99 21.37 9.16 -7.36
C GLU A 99 21.74 7.93 -6.51
N ARG A 100 20.93 7.65 -5.50
CA ARG A 100 21.14 6.51 -4.58
C ARG A 100 20.45 5.25 -5.04
N ASN A 101 19.63 5.34 -6.08
CA ASN A 101 18.78 4.26 -6.60
C ASN A 101 17.99 3.56 -5.48
N THR A 102 17.26 4.35 -4.71
CA THR A 102 16.47 3.86 -3.58
C THR A 102 15.21 4.70 -3.35
N ARG A 103 14.25 4.13 -2.62
CA ARG A 103 13.10 4.87 -2.12
C ARG A 103 13.58 6.06 -1.26
N ALA A 104 13.11 7.27 -1.57
CA ALA A 104 13.37 8.47 -0.79
C ALA A 104 12.28 8.67 0.26
N ASN A 105 11.13 9.26 -0.11
CA ASN A 105 10.01 9.43 0.82
C ASN A 105 8.91 8.41 0.51
N GLY A 106 8.07 8.12 1.48
CA GLY A 106 6.89 7.29 1.30
C GLY A 106 6.33 6.75 2.60
N TYR A 107 5.03 6.49 2.60
CA TYR A 107 4.39 5.63 3.58
C TYR A 107 4.41 4.22 3.05
N VAL A 108 5.15 3.34 3.72
CA VAL A 108 5.36 1.95 3.33
C VAL A 108 4.54 1.05 4.22
N PHE A 109 3.72 0.23 3.60
CA PHE A 109 2.93 -0.79 4.28
C PHE A 109 3.41 -2.17 3.85
N GLY A 110 3.57 -3.06 4.79
CA GLY A 110 4.03 -4.43 4.54
C GLY A 110 3.17 -5.47 5.22
N LEU A 111 2.85 -6.51 4.47
CA LEU A 111 2.22 -7.71 4.95
C LEU A 111 3.24 -8.84 4.99
N ASN A 112 3.44 -9.43 6.19
CA ASN A 112 4.35 -10.55 6.43
C ASN A 112 5.83 -10.29 6.03
N GLY A 113 6.26 -9.04 6.04
CA GLY A 113 7.64 -8.65 5.71
C GLY A 113 8.40 -8.14 6.91
N PHE A 114 7.87 -7.11 7.54
CA PHE A 114 8.50 -6.44 8.66
C PHE A 114 8.76 -7.40 9.81
N TRP A 115 9.98 -7.40 10.29
CA TRP A 115 10.48 -8.14 11.43
C TRP A 115 9.63 -9.35 11.84
N GLU A 116 10.09 -10.54 11.47
CA GLU A 116 9.44 -11.81 11.81
C GLU A 116 8.05 -12.03 11.17
N GLY A 117 7.80 -11.41 10.02
CA GLY A 117 6.58 -11.68 9.27
C GLY A 117 5.32 -11.00 9.79
N ARG A 118 5.46 -9.83 10.40
CA ARG A 118 4.33 -9.04 10.89
C ARG A 118 3.76 -8.12 9.80
N ILE A 119 2.59 -7.56 10.08
CA ILE A 119 2.05 -6.43 9.34
C ILE A 119 2.70 -5.17 9.90
N GLY A 120 3.19 -4.32 9.03
CA GLY A 120 3.92 -3.13 9.46
C GLY A 120 3.61 -1.88 8.64
N PHE A 121 3.97 -0.78 9.25
CA PHE A 121 4.00 0.54 8.64
C PHE A 121 5.31 1.22 8.98
N GLU A 122 5.95 1.81 7.98
CA GLU A 122 7.11 2.68 8.17
C GLU A 122 6.97 3.96 7.35
N LYS A 123 7.67 4.99 7.76
CA LYS A 123 7.80 6.25 7.07
C LYS A 123 9.22 6.39 6.57
N SER A 124 9.41 6.33 5.27
CA SER A 124 10.71 6.49 4.63
C SER A 124 11.04 7.98 4.46
N PRO A 125 12.31 8.40 4.53
CA PRO A 125 13.53 7.59 4.59
C PRO A 125 14.02 7.28 6.01
N SER A 126 13.45 7.93 7.02
CA SER A 126 14.03 7.92 8.36
C SER A 126 13.85 6.61 9.12
N TYR A 127 12.88 5.79 8.72
CA TYR A 127 12.44 4.60 9.47
C TYR A 127 12.04 4.91 10.94
N ASP A 128 11.80 6.19 11.25
CA ASP A 128 11.54 6.65 12.62
C ASP A 128 10.20 6.16 13.17
N THR A 129 9.32 5.75 12.27
CA THR A 129 8.01 5.25 12.66
C THR A 129 7.82 3.87 12.06
N VAL A 130 7.93 2.88 12.90
CA VAL A 130 7.61 1.50 12.55
C VAL A 130 6.62 0.97 13.55
N ILE A 131 5.44 0.61 13.04
CA ILE A 131 4.38 0.02 13.84
C ILE A 131 4.11 -1.37 13.30
N LEU A 132 4.11 -2.35 14.19
CA LEU A 132 3.98 -3.76 13.87
C LEU A 132 2.79 -4.36 14.59
N THR A 133 2.07 -5.23 13.89
CA THR A 133 1.02 -6.06 14.49
C THR A 133 1.03 -7.45 13.89
N GLN A 134 0.45 -8.41 14.59
CA GLN A 134 0.26 -9.77 14.11
C GLN A 134 -1.17 -10.18 14.40
N LEU A 135 -2.02 -10.20 13.38
CA LEU A 135 -3.45 -10.45 13.53
C LEU A 135 -3.91 -11.79 12.95
N PHE A 136 -3.16 -12.37 12.01
CA PHE A 136 -3.51 -13.65 11.40
C PHE A 136 -2.25 -14.37 10.91
N ASN A 137 -2.41 -15.67 10.64
CA ASN A 137 -1.33 -16.45 10.03
C ASN A 137 -1.30 -16.20 8.53
N PHE A 138 -0.16 -15.71 8.05
CA PHE A 138 0.08 -15.57 6.63
C PHE A 138 0.36 -16.93 5.99
N VAL A 139 -0.29 -17.21 4.87
CA VAL A 139 -0.08 -18.42 4.08
C VAL A 139 0.58 -18.05 2.75
N PRO A 140 1.82 -18.50 2.50
CA PRO A 140 2.50 -18.22 1.23
C PRO A 140 1.70 -18.74 0.03
N GLY A 141 1.58 -17.91 -1.01
CA GLY A 141 0.86 -18.23 -2.23
C GLY A 141 -0.65 -17.97 -2.19
N GLU A 142 -1.24 -17.75 -1.01
CA GLU A 142 -2.62 -17.24 -0.94
C GLU A 142 -2.71 -15.81 -1.45
N VAL A 143 -3.83 -15.49 -2.10
CA VAL A 143 -4.13 -14.15 -2.55
C VAL A 143 -4.78 -13.36 -1.43
N TYR A 144 -4.21 -12.22 -1.11
CA TYR A 144 -4.72 -11.25 -0.14
C TYR A 144 -5.21 -10.00 -0.86
N HIS A 145 -6.41 -9.55 -0.53
CA HIS A 145 -6.89 -8.23 -0.90
C HIS A 145 -6.34 -7.21 0.09
N ILE A 146 -5.52 -6.28 -0.39
CA ILE A 146 -4.85 -5.29 0.44
C ILE A 146 -5.42 -3.91 0.13
N THR A 147 -5.78 -3.18 1.16
CA THR A 147 -6.22 -1.80 1.07
C THR A 147 -5.36 -0.94 1.98
N VAL A 148 -4.74 0.09 1.43
CA VAL A 148 -4.00 1.10 2.19
C VAL A 148 -4.53 2.49 1.87
N GLY A 149 -4.38 3.41 2.79
CA GLY A 149 -4.84 4.77 2.52
C GLY A 149 -4.27 5.80 3.46
N SER A 150 -4.42 7.05 3.03
CA SER A 150 -4.06 8.23 3.80
C SER A 150 -5.17 9.27 3.75
N LEU A 151 -5.50 9.86 4.90
CA LEU A 151 -6.52 10.90 4.99
C LEU A 151 -6.16 11.95 6.05
N PRO A 152 -6.41 13.24 5.78
CA PRO A 152 -6.26 14.28 6.78
C PRO A 152 -7.34 14.12 7.86
N ILE A 153 -6.95 14.27 9.12
CA ILE A 153 -7.87 14.20 10.27
C ILE A 153 -7.87 15.49 11.11
N ALA A 154 -6.85 16.31 10.95
CA ALA A 154 -6.71 17.65 11.53
C ALA A 154 -5.66 18.43 10.71
N PRO A 155 -5.56 19.76 10.85
CA PRO A 155 -4.47 20.52 10.25
C PRO A 155 -3.09 19.95 10.63
N GLY A 156 -2.30 19.56 9.65
CA GLY A 156 -0.97 18.98 9.84
C GLY A 156 -0.95 17.56 10.43
N VAL A 157 -2.09 16.86 10.43
CA VAL A 157 -2.16 15.47 10.92
C VAL A 157 -2.85 14.58 9.89
N ILE A 158 -2.18 13.55 9.47
CA ILE A 158 -2.70 12.53 8.56
C ILE A 158 -2.90 11.21 9.33
N LYS A 159 -3.99 10.53 9.04
CA LYS A 159 -4.18 9.12 9.39
C LYS A 159 -3.77 8.28 8.20
N VAL A 160 -2.98 7.25 8.43
CA VAL A 160 -2.68 6.18 7.47
C VAL A 160 -3.15 4.85 8.04
N PHE A 161 -3.49 3.90 7.16
CA PHE A 161 -3.98 2.59 7.59
C PHE A 161 -3.69 1.51 6.55
N ILE A 162 -3.70 0.27 7.01
CA ILE A 162 -3.73 -0.94 6.18
C ILE A 162 -4.86 -1.86 6.63
N ALA A 163 -5.62 -2.35 5.66
CA ALA A 163 -6.58 -3.42 5.82
C ALA A 163 -6.20 -4.60 4.91
N VAL A 164 -6.46 -5.81 5.38
CA VAL A 164 -6.25 -7.04 4.64
C VAL A 164 -7.56 -7.83 4.65
N ASN A 165 -8.08 -8.19 3.46
CA ASN A 165 -9.38 -8.83 3.30
C ASN A 165 -10.49 -8.06 4.05
N ASP A 166 -10.50 -6.72 3.90
CA ASP A 166 -11.41 -5.76 4.54
C ASP A 166 -11.29 -5.64 6.07
N ILE A 167 -10.36 -6.34 6.69
CA ILE A 167 -10.09 -6.23 8.13
C ILE A 167 -8.99 -5.19 8.34
N VAL A 168 -9.32 -4.09 9.01
CA VAL A 168 -8.33 -3.07 9.37
C VAL A 168 -7.34 -3.65 10.38
N CYS A 169 -6.10 -3.75 9.95
CA CYS A 169 -5.02 -4.34 10.72
C CYS A 169 -4.26 -3.31 11.54
N LEU A 170 -4.15 -2.09 11.01
CA LEU A 170 -3.37 -1.04 11.62
C LEU A 170 -3.88 0.32 11.18
N GLU A 171 -4.01 1.25 12.14
CA GLU A 171 -4.21 2.68 11.93
C GLU A 171 -3.13 3.46 12.67
N PHE A 172 -2.60 4.48 12.02
CA PHE A 172 -1.60 5.36 12.62
C PHE A 172 -1.91 6.83 12.33
N LYS A 173 -1.68 7.68 13.33
CA LYS A 173 -1.76 9.14 13.20
C LYS A 173 -0.36 9.71 13.08
N ASP A 174 -0.05 10.27 11.92
CA ASP A 174 1.18 11.00 11.70
C ASP A 174 0.97 12.49 11.95
N SER A 175 1.62 13.03 12.97
CA SER A 175 1.58 14.45 13.32
C SER A 175 2.64 15.28 12.59
N HIS A 176 3.50 14.62 11.82
CA HIS A 176 4.52 15.25 10.98
C HIS A 176 4.46 14.64 9.57
N PRO A 177 3.31 14.79 8.86
CA PRO A 177 3.06 14.06 7.62
C PRO A 177 4.07 14.40 6.53
N LEU A 178 4.24 13.45 5.61
CA LEU A 178 4.92 13.72 4.36
C LEU A 178 4.15 14.78 3.56
N ASP A 179 4.89 15.51 2.75
CA ASP A 179 4.31 16.46 1.80
C ASP A 179 3.62 15.69 0.66
N THR A 180 2.32 15.45 0.83
CA THR A 180 1.51 14.71 -0.14
C THR A 180 1.19 15.50 -1.41
N GLU A 181 1.59 16.77 -1.49
CA GLU A 181 1.46 17.58 -2.71
C GLU A 181 2.67 17.45 -3.64
N ASN A 182 3.86 17.17 -3.09
CA ASN A 182 5.08 17.02 -3.85
C ASN A 182 5.53 15.56 -4.02
N TYR A 183 5.07 14.65 -3.16
CA TYR A 183 5.36 13.22 -3.23
C TYR A 183 4.08 12.46 -3.50
N GLY A 184 4.03 11.62 -4.52
CA GLY A 184 2.74 11.08 -4.90
C GLY A 184 2.72 9.83 -5.75
N TYR A 185 3.81 9.14 -6.03
CA TYR A 185 3.66 7.87 -6.71
C TYR A 185 3.10 6.79 -5.78
N VAL A 186 2.42 5.82 -6.37
CA VAL A 186 2.10 4.54 -5.77
C VAL A 186 3.11 3.52 -6.28
N GLY A 187 3.75 2.78 -5.38
CA GLY A 187 4.77 1.80 -5.72
C GLY A 187 4.42 0.42 -5.19
N LEU A 188 4.28 -0.57 -6.07
CA LEU A 188 4.25 -1.98 -5.71
C LEU A 188 5.69 -2.43 -5.49
N GLU A 189 5.96 -3.13 -4.39
CA GLU A 189 7.34 -3.35 -3.96
C GLU A 189 7.67 -4.82 -3.78
N ALA A 190 8.88 -5.22 -4.19
CA ALA A 190 9.51 -6.51 -3.92
C ALA A 190 10.80 -6.30 -3.11
N PHE A 191 10.78 -6.66 -1.82
CA PHE A 191 11.93 -6.56 -0.93
C PHE A 191 12.39 -7.95 -0.49
N CYS A 192 13.47 -8.45 -1.07
CA CYS A 192 14.00 -9.81 -0.79
C CYS A 192 12.96 -10.93 -1.02
N THR A 193 12.10 -10.76 -2.05
CA THR A 193 10.94 -11.61 -2.30
C THR A 193 10.67 -11.80 -3.78
N ARG A 194 9.73 -12.67 -4.10
CA ARG A 194 8.97 -12.71 -5.35
C ARG A 194 7.49 -12.59 -5.01
N VAL A 195 6.85 -11.57 -5.54
CA VAL A 195 5.45 -11.22 -5.29
C VAL A 195 4.72 -10.92 -6.58
N LYS A 196 3.42 -11.16 -6.62
CA LYS A 196 2.58 -10.83 -7.76
C LYS A 196 1.41 -9.96 -7.33
N HIS A 197 1.00 -9.03 -8.21
CA HIS A 197 -0.04 -8.04 -7.97
C HIS A 197 -1.06 -8.01 -9.11
N LYS A 198 -2.33 -7.74 -8.78
CA LYS A 198 -3.44 -7.65 -9.73
C LYS A 198 -4.54 -6.74 -9.17
N ASN A 199 -5.51 -6.34 -10.01
CA ASN A 199 -6.69 -5.59 -9.58
C ASN A 199 -6.36 -4.28 -8.85
N LEU A 200 -5.32 -3.56 -9.32
CA LEU A 200 -4.93 -2.30 -8.70
C LEU A 200 -5.95 -1.21 -8.98
N LYS A 201 -6.41 -0.54 -7.91
CA LYS A 201 -7.27 0.64 -7.95
C LYS A 201 -6.70 1.73 -7.08
N ILE A 202 -6.70 2.94 -7.59
CA ILE A 202 -6.35 4.14 -6.83
C ILE A 202 -7.57 5.04 -6.86
N ARG A 203 -8.03 5.47 -5.68
CA ARG A 203 -9.25 6.27 -5.52
C ARG A 203 -8.95 7.55 -4.76
N ARG A 204 -9.75 8.58 -5.03
CA ARG A 204 -9.83 9.76 -4.18
C ARG A 204 -10.49 9.36 -2.86
N MET A 205 -9.73 9.47 -1.77
CA MET A 205 -10.26 9.10 -0.45
C MET A 205 -11.38 10.03 -0.01
N GLU A 206 -12.53 9.44 0.27
CA GLU A 206 -13.66 10.09 0.91
C GLU A 206 -14.04 9.33 2.17
N VAL A 207 -14.48 10.04 3.20
CA VAL A 207 -14.83 9.45 4.49
C VAL A 207 -16.19 9.92 4.96
N VAL A 208 -16.91 9.03 5.61
CA VAL A 208 -18.12 9.36 6.37
C VAL A 208 -17.76 9.36 7.85
N GLU A 209 -18.05 10.45 8.54
CA GLU A 209 -17.82 10.53 9.98
C GLU A 209 -18.71 9.54 10.72
N ASP A 210 -18.11 8.76 11.61
CA ASP A 210 -18.81 7.88 12.53
C ASP A 210 -18.54 8.33 13.97
N PRO A 211 -19.35 9.25 14.51
CA PRO A 211 -19.13 9.82 15.82
C PRO A 211 -19.35 8.83 16.97
N LYS A 212 -19.83 7.60 16.68
CA LYS A 212 -19.98 6.57 17.70
C LYS A 212 -18.61 6.26 18.30
N THR A 213 -18.34 6.90 19.39
CA THR A 213 -17.24 6.56 20.27
C THR A 213 -17.71 5.44 21.20
N TYR A 214 -16.91 4.42 21.36
CA TYR A 214 -17.04 3.55 22.49
C TYR A 214 -16.81 4.41 23.74
N THR A 215 -17.90 4.74 24.43
CA THR A 215 -17.85 5.35 25.75
C THR A 215 -18.06 4.19 26.72
N PRO A 216 -17.06 3.78 27.48
CA PRO A 216 -17.28 2.76 28.51
C PRO A 216 -18.32 3.30 29.48
N GLU A 217 -19.38 2.54 29.68
CA GLU A 217 -20.31 2.76 30.79
C GLU A 217 -19.68 2.17 32.03
N PHE A 218 -19.31 3.01 32.97
CA PHE A 218 -18.85 2.59 34.31
C PHE A 218 -19.94 2.86 35.33
#